data_301eaafed7e0474efab817a158dd1c8d
#
_entry.id   301eaafed7e0474efab817a158dd1c8d
#
_cell.length_a   1.000
_cell.length_b   1.000
_cell.length_c   1.000
_cell.angle_alpha   90.00
_cell.angle_beta   90.00
_cell.angle_gamma   90.00
#
_symmetry.space_group_name_H-M   'P 1'
#
loop_
_entity.id
_entity.type
_entity.pdbx_description
1 polymer ?
#
loop_
_entity_poly.entity_id
_entity_poly.type
_entity_poly.pdbx_seq_one_letter_code
_entity_poly.pdbx_strand_id
1 'polypeptide(L)'
;MKKESTMQKLFTYAGSYKYLTIASWILSAASALIALLPFYYIWRIMQEVVLAAPDYSKAQNLSGLGWSAVGFALLSMIIYICALLCSHIAAFHVQANMRSTLMRHILTLPMGFMDSEGSGKIRKIVNESTAATETYLAHQLPDKAGAIATPVGLLLLLVIFDWKLGLLSLVPVVFAFLIMGAMTGQRMKDKMTEYQNALEEMSSEAVEYVRGIPVVKTFGQSVFSFKRFQTSIKKYEKWTIAYTKELMWPMVGFTTLINAIFAVLIGAAYWFGGASGDPEVLINLLFYIIITPVLTVTLGKIMYGGENRMIVEDALKRTDGILSRKPLPEADKEQNIKDHSIALQNVSFRYENAGRDALHQINLDIKEGEHVAFVGPSGGGKTTLASLIARFYDTTEGKVCIGGVDVKDIPSAQLMNMVSFVFQDSKLLKMSIYDNVRMGKKDATREEVMEALKNAQCEDIIAKLPDGVDTVIGSQGTYVSGGEAQRLSIARAMLKNAPILILDEATAFADPDNEAKVQQAFTKLSAGKTVIMIAHRLSSVVDADSICVLKDGEITKKGTHKTLLEQNGLYAHMWKEYNKSVSWKVGKGEK
;
A
#
# COMPACT_ATOMS: atom_id res chain seq x y z
N MET A 1 -13.60 17.90 -15.26
CA MET A 1 -12.57 17.01 -15.84
C MET A 1 -13.23 15.72 -16.33
N LYS A 2 -13.03 15.29 -17.58
CA LYS A 2 -13.48 13.98 -18.06
C LYS A 2 -12.82 12.90 -17.20
N LYS A 3 -13.61 12.01 -16.61
CA LYS A 3 -13.14 10.88 -15.83
C LYS A 3 -12.32 9.97 -16.77
N GLU A 4 -11.01 9.94 -16.61
CA GLU A 4 -10.15 9.06 -17.39
C GLU A 4 -10.58 7.61 -17.21
N SER A 5 -10.58 6.84 -18.30
CA SER A 5 -10.91 5.42 -18.20
C SER A 5 -9.81 4.66 -17.49
N THR A 6 -10.15 3.54 -16.81
CA THR A 6 -9.21 2.63 -16.17
C THR A 6 -8.02 2.28 -17.07
N MET A 7 -8.30 2.02 -18.36
CA MET A 7 -7.25 1.69 -19.34
C MET A 7 -6.35 2.87 -19.70
N GLN A 8 -6.88 4.08 -19.79
CA GLN A 8 -6.06 5.28 -20.04
C GLN A 8 -5.06 5.50 -18.93
N LYS A 9 -5.50 5.37 -17.67
CA LYS A 9 -4.60 5.49 -16.51
C LYS A 9 -3.50 4.42 -16.51
N LEU A 10 -3.85 3.16 -16.78
CA LEU A 10 -2.87 2.09 -16.86
C LEU A 10 -1.84 2.33 -17.97
N PHE A 11 -2.27 2.83 -19.12
CA PHE A 11 -1.36 3.17 -20.22
C PHE A 11 -0.45 4.37 -19.93
N THR A 12 -0.88 5.30 -19.07
CA THR A 12 0.00 6.36 -18.59
C THR A 12 1.17 5.79 -17.81
N TYR A 13 0.91 4.82 -16.90
CA TYR A 13 2.00 4.12 -16.18
C TYR A 13 2.82 3.18 -17.07
N ALA A 14 2.21 2.63 -18.12
CA ALA A 14 2.90 1.72 -19.05
C ALA A 14 3.96 2.42 -19.91
N GLY A 15 3.77 3.70 -20.24
CA GLY A 15 4.67 4.41 -21.15
C GLY A 15 4.80 3.70 -22.50
N SER A 16 6.01 3.38 -22.94
CA SER A 16 6.27 2.63 -24.17
C SER A 16 5.84 1.16 -24.11
N TYR A 17 5.74 0.56 -22.94
CA TYR A 17 5.32 -0.84 -22.76
C TYR A 17 3.83 -1.07 -23.06
N LYS A 18 3.02 -0.02 -23.26
CA LYS A 18 1.63 -0.14 -23.74
C LYS A 18 1.52 -0.93 -25.06
N TYR A 19 2.54 -0.85 -25.92
CA TYR A 19 2.55 -1.60 -27.18
C TYR A 19 2.69 -3.10 -26.95
N LEU A 20 3.44 -3.55 -25.93
CA LEU A 20 3.49 -4.96 -25.54
C LEU A 20 2.15 -5.45 -24.99
N THR A 21 1.44 -4.61 -24.23
CA THR A 21 0.09 -4.92 -23.76
C THR A 21 -0.87 -5.13 -24.96
N ILE A 22 -0.82 -4.25 -25.96
CA ILE A 22 -1.66 -4.37 -27.16
C ILE A 22 -1.25 -5.62 -27.97
N ALA A 23 0.04 -5.87 -28.15
CA ALA A 23 0.54 -7.05 -28.81
C ALA A 23 0.07 -8.33 -28.11
N SER A 24 0.06 -8.38 -26.79
CA SER A 24 -0.43 -9.53 -26.02
C SER A 24 -1.91 -9.83 -26.30
N TRP A 25 -2.76 -8.81 -26.45
CA TRP A 25 -4.18 -8.99 -26.79
C TRP A 25 -4.37 -9.56 -28.19
N ILE A 26 -3.62 -9.03 -29.16
CA ILE A 26 -3.66 -9.51 -30.57
C ILE A 26 -3.18 -10.95 -30.63
N LEU A 27 -2.06 -11.27 -30.01
CA LEU A 27 -1.51 -12.64 -29.98
C LEU A 27 -2.46 -13.60 -29.24
N SER A 28 -3.07 -13.18 -28.11
CA SER A 28 -4.03 -14.01 -27.39
C SER A 28 -5.30 -14.27 -28.21
N ALA A 29 -5.82 -13.26 -28.91
CA ALA A 29 -6.94 -13.42 -29.82
C ALA A 29 -6.60 -14.35 -31.00
N ALA A 30 -5.42 -14.18 -31.61
CA ALA A 30 -4.94 -15.05 -32.69
C ALA A 30 -4.76 -16.51 -32.23
N SER A 31 -4.15 -16.70 -31.05
CA SER A 31 -4.01 -18.02 -30.43
C SER A 31 -5.37 -18.69 -30.22
N ALA A 32 -6.36 -17.95 -29.69
CA ALA A 32 -7.70 -18.45 -29.44
C ALA A 32 -8.42 -18.90 -30.72
N LEU A 33 -8.23 -18.18 -31.83
CA LEU A 33 -8.78 -18.58 -33.13
C LEU A 33 -8.07 -19.79 -33.69
N ILE A 34 -6.74 -19.84 -33.62
CA ILE A 34 -5.94 -20.97 -34.08
C ILE A 34 -6.25 -22.24 -33.28
N ALA A 35 -6.55 -22.10 -31.97
CA ALA A 35 -6.94 -23.20 -31.08
C ALA A 35 -8.24 -23.90 -31.51
N LEU A 36 -9.03 -23.32 -32.41
CA LEU A 36 -10.22 -23.95 -32.99
C LEU A 36 -9.88 -24.89 -34.16
N LEU A 37 -8.76 -24.69 -34.82
CA LEU A 37 -8.37 -25.52 -36.00
C LEU A 37 -8.16 -27.02 -35.68
N PRO A 38 -7.62 -27.42 -34.53
CA PRO A 38 -7.58 -28.84 -34.14
C PRO A 38 -8.94 -29.53 -34.19
N PHE A 39 -9.99 -28.84 -33.79
CA PHE A 39 -11.39 -29.37 -33.79
C PHE A 39 -11.88 -29.60 -35.23
N TYR A 40 -11.52 -28.71 -36.16
CA TYR A 40 -11.79 -28.91 -37.58
C TYR A 40 -11.09 -30.19 -38.13
N TYR A 41 -9.81 -30.41 -37.80
CA TYR A 41 -9.08 -31.58 -38.23
C TYR A 41 -9.61 -32.87 -37.59
N ILE A 42 -10.01 -32.85 -36.33
CA ILE A 42 -10.67 -33.97 -35.65
C ILE A 42 -11.99 -34.30 -36.34
N TRP A 43 -12.80 -33.28 -36.68
CA TRP A 43 -14.01 -33.48 -37.47
C TRP A 43 -13.73 -34.12 -38.83
N ARG A 44 -12.69 -33.67 -39.55
CA ARG A 44 -12.28 -34.29 -40.81
C ARG A 44 -11.89 -35.77 -40.65
N ILE A 45 -11.18 -36.12 -39.57
CA ILE A 45 -10.86 -37.52 -39.24
C ILE A 45 -12.14 -38.33 -39.04
N MET A 46 -13.09 -37.80 -38.27
CA MET A 46 -14.38 -38.47 -38.03
C MET A 46 -15.18 -38.64 -39.32
N GLN A 47 -15.18 -37.63 -40.20
CA GLN A 47 -15.83 -37.67 -41.49
C GLN A 47 -15.24 -38.80 -42.35
N GLU A 48 -13.91 -38.89 -42.51
CA GLU A 48 -13.23 -39.95 -43.24
C GLU A 48 -13.55 -41.35 -42.69
N VAL A 49 -13.57 -41.52 -41.36
CA VAL A 49 -13.87 -42.81 -40.70
C VAL A 49 -15.34 -43.20 -40.89
N VAL A 50 -16.29 -42.28 -40.70
CA VAL A 50 -17.74 -42.58 -40.80
C VAL A 50 -18.09 -42.89 -42.25
N LEU A 51 -17.56 -42.16 -43.22
CA LEU A 51 -17.84 -42.41 -44.65
C LEU A 51 -17.16 -43.65 -45.20
N ALA A 52 -16.07 -44.14 -44.60
CA ALA A 52 -15.40 -45.38 -44.97
C ALA A 52 -16.11 -46.64 -44.44
N ALA A 53 -17.03 -46.53 -43.50
CA ALA A 53 -17.73 -47.68 -42.91
C ALA A 53 -18.54 -48.45 -43.96
N PRO A 54 -18.54 -49.81 -43.93
CA PRO A 54 -17.87 -50.69 -42.97
C PRO A 54 -16.41 -51.02 -43.30
N ASP A 55 -15.84 -50.55 -44.42
CA ASP A 55 -14.49 -50.85 -44.87
C ASP A 55 -13.55 -49.68 -44.51
N TYR A 56 -13.03 -49.68 -43.31
CA TYR A 56 -12.17 -48.61 -42.76
C TYR A 56 -10.79 -48.48 -43.48
N SER A 57 -10.42 -49.49 -44.30
CA SER A 57 -9.19 -49.40 -45.12
C SER A 57 -9.26 -48.31 -46.17
N LYS A 58 -10.45 -47.84 -46.49
CA LYS A 58 -10.69 -46.75 -47.44
C LYS A 58 -10.52 -45.35 -46.86
N ALA A 59 -10.44 -45.22 -45.54
CA ALA A 59 -10.21 -43.91 -44.92
C ALA A 59 -8.81 -43.38 -45.29
N GLN A 60 -8.74 -42.20 -45.86
CA GLN A 60 -7.50 -41.64 -46.38
C GLN A 60 -6.90 -40.59 -45.47
N ASN A 61 -5.57 -40.48 -45.50
CA ASN A 61 -4.78 -39.41 -44.86
C ASN A 61 -5.07 -39.14 -43.34
N LEU A 62 -5.54 -40.16 -42.59
CA LEU A 62 -5.82 -40.02 -41.14
C LEU A 62 -4.61 -39.54 -40.34
N SER A 63 -3.41 -40.09 -40.67
CA SER A 63 -2.17 -39.66 -40.01
C SER A 63 -1.82 -38.21 -40.29
N GLY A 64 -1.96 -37.74 -41.55
CA GLY A 64 -1.69 -36.35 -41.91
C GLY A 64 -2.66 -35.37 -41.25
N LEU A 65 -3.94 -35.71 -41.16
CA LEU A 65 -4.95 -34.93 -40.45
C LEU A 65 -4.68 -34.87 -38.93
N GLY A 66 -4.27 -36.02 -38.35
CA GLY A 66 -3.88 -36.09 -36.93
C GLY A 66 -2.68 -35.21 -36.60
N TRP A 67 -1.60 -35.30 -37.44
CA TRP A 67 -0.43 -34.42 -37.24
C TRP A 67 -0.75 -32.94 -37.45
N SER A 68 -1.67 -32.60 -38.36
CA SER A 68 -2.15 -31.24 -38.54
C SER A 68 -2.88 -30.73 -37.30
N ALA A 69 -3.76 -31.54 -36.70
CA ALA A 69 -4.43 -31.19 -35.46
C ALA A 69 -3.44 -30.90 -34.31
N VAL A 70 -2.43 -31.79 -34.15
CA VAL A 70 -1.36 -31.60 -33.15
C VAL A 70 -0.54 -30.34 -33.44
N GLY A 71 -0.15 -30.14 -34.73
CA GLY A 71 0.63 -28.98 -35.15
C GLY A 71 -0.05 -27.65 -34.84
N PHE A 72 -1.37 -27.51 -35.12
CA PHE A 72 -2.12 -26.31 -34.82
C PHE A 72 -2.37 -26.14 -33.33
N ALA A 73 -2.54 -27.20 -32.55
CA ALA A 73 -2.62 -27.14 -31.10
C ALA A 73 -1.32 -26.60 -30.50
N LEU A 74 -0.16 -27.13 -30.94
CA LEU A 74 1.16 -26.64 -30.50
C LEU A 74 1.40 -25.19 -30.92
N LEU A 75 1.04 -24.82 -32.15
CA LEU A 75 1.18 -23.45 -32.65
C LEU A 75 0.37 -22.46 -31.82
N SER A 76 -0.89 -22.79 -31.51
CA SER A 76 -1.72 -21.95 -30.67
C SER A 76 -1.14 -21.76 -29.27
N MET A 77 -0.60 -22.84 -28.67
CA MET A 77 0.07 -22.79 -27.38
C MET A 77 1.32 -21.88 -27.41
N ILE A 78 2.18 -22.00 -28.43
CA ILE A 78 3.37 -21.17 -28.57
C ILE A 78 2.99 -19.70 -28.69
N ILE A 79 1.98 -19.36 -29.52
CA ILE A 79 1.50 -17.99 -29.70
C ILE A 79 0.93 -17.45 -28.37
N TYR A 80 0.20 -18.28 -27.60
CA TYR A 80 -0.32 -17.88 -26.30
C TYR A 80 0.80 -17.62 -25.27
N ILE A 81 1.84 -18.44 -25.25
CA ILE A 81 3.03 -18.21 -24.41
C ILE A 81 3.69 -16.88 -24.78
N CYS A 82 3.85 -16.58 -26.07
CA CYS A 82 4.36 -15.27 -26.52
C CYS A 82 3.45 -14.12 -26.06
N ALA A 83 2.13 -14.29 -26.12
CA ALA A 83 1.17 -13.30 -25.62
C ALA A 83 1.35 -13.04 -24.12
N LEU A 84 1.50 -14.11 -23.32
CA LEU A 84 1.74 -14.00 -21.87
C LEU A 84 3.09 -13.35 -21.56
N LEU A 85 4.16 -13.69 -22.28
CA LEU A 85 5.45 -13.02 -22.08
C LEU A 85 5.35 -11.52 -22.31
N CYS A 86 4.69 -11.08 -23.38
CA CYS A 86 4.45 -9.67 -23.65
C CYS A 86 3.63 -9.00 -22.53
N SER A 87 2.56 -9.66 -22.06
CA SER A 87 1.70 -9.10 -21.00
C SER A 87 2.42 -9.00 -19.66
N HIS A 88 3.19 -10.02 -19.26
CA HIS A 88 3.93 -9.99 -17.99
C HIS A 88 5.02 -8.93 -17.98
N ILE A 89 5.81 -8.80 -19.05
CA ILE A 89 6.82 -7.75 -19.15
C ILE A 89 6.17 -6.35 -18.99
N ALA A 90 5.08 -6.10 -19.69
CA ALA A 90 4.35 -4.83 -19.58
C ALA A 90 3.77 -4.62 -18.19
N ALA A 91 3.16 -5.64 -17.60
CA ALA A 91 2.50 -5.57 -16.29
C ALA A 91 3.49 -5.28 -15.16
N PHE A 92 4.66 -5.93 -15.14
CA PHE A 92 5.71 -5.67 -14.16
C PHE A 92 6.27 -4.25 -14.27
N HIS A 93 6.42 -3.71 -15.49
CA HIS A 93 6.83 -2.32 -15.67
C HIS A 93 5.76 -1.33 -15.17
N VAL A 94 4.48 -1.58 -15.45
CA VAL A 94 3.39 -0.76 -14.91
C VAL A 94 3.41 -0.79 -13.39
N GLN A 95 3.52 -1.96 -12.77
CA GLN A 95 3.58 -2.12 -11.32
C GLN A 95 4.77 -1.36 -10.71
N ALA A 96 5.95 -1.50 -11.30
CA ALA A 96 7.16 -0.82 -10.84
C ALA A 96 7.03 0.71 -10.95
N ASN A 97 6.49 1.21 -12.06
CA ASN A 97 6.26 2.63 -12.29
C ASN A 97 5.21 3.21 -11.33
N MET A 98 4.12 2.47 -11.08
CA MET A 98 3.11 2.87 -10.09
C MET A 98 3.72 2.98 -8.69
N ARG A 99 4.48 1.96 -8.25
CA ARG A 99 5.18 1.98 -6.96
C ARG A 99 6.15 3.15 -6.86
N SER A 100 6.96 3.35 -7.88
CA SER A 100 7.93 4.45 -7.91
C SER A 100 7.25 5.82 -7.85
N THR A 101 6.17 6.01 -8.62
CA THR A 101 5.38 7.25 -8.62
C THR A 101 4.76 7.52 -7.26
N LEU A 102 4.11 6.48 -6.66
CA LEU A 102 3.54 6.58 -5.31
C LEU A 102 4.60 6.94 -4.27
N MET A 103 5.71 6.21 -4.25
CA MET A 103 6.77 6.45 -3.26
C MET A 103 7.40 7.84 -3.39
N ARG A 104 7.67 8.29 -4.63
CA ARG A 104 8.17 9.64 -4.87
C ARG A 104 7.17 10.69 -4.39
N HIS A 105 5.88 10.52 -4.67
CA HIS A 105 4.86 11.46 -4.24
C HIS A 105 4.72 11.48 -2.72
N ILE A 106 4.70 10.30 -2.06
CA ILE A 106 4.64 10.20 -0.59
C ILE A 106 5.79 10.94 0.09
N LEU A 107 6.99 10.91 -0.50
CA LEU A 107 8.15 11.64 0.03
C LEU A 107 8.02 13.17 -0.06
N THR A 108 7.12 13.69 -0.90
CA THR A 108 6.85 15.14 -1.01
C THR A 108 5.70 15.60 -0.11
N LEU A 109 4.96 14.66 0.50
CA LEU A 109 3.83 14.99 1.38
C LEU A 109 4.30 15.42 2.77
N PRO A 110 3.50 16.23 3.49
CA PRO A 110 3.79 16.58 4.89
C PRO A 110 3.93 15.33 5.76
N MET A 111 4.76 15.38 6.80
CA MET A 111 4.92 14.24 7.73
C MET A 111 3.60 13.80 8.37
N GLY A 112 2.68 14.73 8.60
CA GLY A 112 1.36 14.42 9.14
C GLY A 112 0.50 13.49 8.28
N PHE A 113 0.78 13.38 7.00
CA PHE A 113 0.15 12.39 6.14
C PHE A 113 0.45 10.97 6.62
N MET A 114 1.70 10.70 7.02
CA MET A 114 2.11 9.39 7.54
C MET A 114 1.40 9.04 8.86
N ASP A 115 1.21 10.03 9.72
CA ASP A 115 0.53 9.87 11.01
C ASP A 115 -0.99 9.68 10.84
N SER A 116 -1.61 10.41 9.91
CA SER A 116 -3.06 10.36 9.67
C SER A 116 -3.51 9.09 8.94
N GLU A 117 -2.73 8.62 7.96
CA GLU A 117 -3.10 7.46 7.15
C GLU A 117 -2.57 6.12 7.72
N GLY A 118 -1.53 6.17 8.52
CA GLY A 118 -0.87 5.02 9.11
C GLY A 118 -0.03 4.20 8.11
N SER A 119 1.14 3.73 8.56
CA SER A 119 2.09 3.00 7.72
C SER A 119 1.53 1.69 7.13
N GLY A 120 0.62 1.02 7.85
CA GLY A 120 -0.03 -0.22 7.40
C GLY A 120 -0.92 0.00 6.17
N LYS A 121 -1.73 1.07 6.16
CA LYS A 121 -2.60 1.42 5.04
C LYS A 121 -1.79 1.83 3.80
N ILE A 122 -0.76 2.66 4.00
CA ILE A 122 0.13 3.08 2.91
C ILE A 122 0.84 1.86 2.30
N ARG A 123 1.40 0.97 3.14
CA ARG A 123 2.02 -0.28 2.69
C ARG A 123 1.05 -1.14 1.87
N LYS A 124 -0.20 -1.27 2.33
CA LYS A 124 -1.24 -2.01 1.60
C LYS A 124 -1.49 -1.41 0.22
N ILE A 125 -1.64 -0.09 0.12
CA ILE A 125 -1.87 0.58 -1.17
C ILE A 125 -0.66 0.40 -2.10
N VAL A 126 0.56 0.64 -1.62
CA VAL A 126 1.77 0.54 -2.45
C VAL A 126 2.02 -0.90 -2.92
N ASN A 127 1.76 -1.92 -2.11
CA ASN A 127 2.05 -3.31 -2.47
C ASN A 127 0.84 -4.01 -3.09
N GLU A 128 -0.31 -4.05 -2.41
CA GLU A 128 -1.45 -4.87 -2.82
C GLU A 128 -2.22 -4.24 -3.98
N SER A 129 -2.47 -2.92 -3.96
CA SER A 129 -3.20 -2.27 -5.05
C SER A 129 -2.40 -2.30 -6.36
N THR A 130 -1.08 -2.12 -6.29
CA THR A 130 -0.24 -2.22 -7.51
C THR A 130 -0.11 -3.66 -8.00
N ALA A 131 -0.10 -4.68 -7.10
CA ALA A 131 -0.11 -6.08 -7.48
C ALA A 131 -1.42 -6.49 -8.16
N ALA A 132 -2.57 -6.02 -7.65
CA ALA A 132 -3.86 -6.26 -8.30
C ALA A 132 -3.89 -5.72 -9.74
N THR A 133 -3.23 -4.58 -9.99
CA THR A 133 -3.09 -3.99 -11.32
C THR A 133 -2.21 -4.85 -12.24
N GLU A 134 -1.13 -5.39 -11.71
CA GLU A 134 -0.25 -6.32 -12.45
C GLU A 134 -1.01 -7.58 -12.87
N THR A 135 -1.67 -8.25 -11.93
CA THR A 135 -2.46 -9.46 -12.19
C THR A 135 -3.53 -9.24 -13.26
N TYR A 136 -4.17 -8.08 -13.26
CA TYR A 136 -5.16 -7.71 -14.26
C TYR A 136 -4.55 -7.58 -15.66
N LEU A 137 -3.41 -6.88 -15.77
CA LEU A 137 -2.72 -6.67 -17.06
C LEU A 137 -2.07 -7.95 -17.57
N ALA A 138 -1.45 -8.74 -16.69
CA ALA A 138 -0.68 -9.92 -17.04
C ALA A 138 -1.57 -11.08 -17.53
N HIS A 139 -2.69 -11.32 -16.84
CA HIS A 139 -3.52 -12.50 -17.07
C HIS A 139 -4.90 -12.17 -17.62
N GLN A 140 -5.60 -11.23 -16.99
CA GLN A 140 -7.03 -11.05 -17.27
C GLN A 140 -7.33 -10.35 -18.59
N LEU A 141 -6.49 -9.42 -19.02
CA LEU A 141 -6.69 -8.74 -20.31
C LEU A 141 -6.37 -9.64 -21.52
N PRO A 142 -5.26 -10.39 -21.55
CA PRO A 142 -5.04 -11.38 -22.59
C PRO A 142 -6.14 -12.44 -22.62
N ASP A 143 -6.57 -12.96 -21.47
CA ASP A 143 -7.67 -13.92 -21.37
C ASP A 143 -9.00 -13.36 -21.89
N LYS A 144 -9.30 -12.08 -21.63
CA LYS A 144 -10.49 -11.40 -22.19
C LYS A 144 -10.41 -11.25 -23.69
N ALA A 145 -9.23 -10.95 -24.26
CA ALA A 145 -9.07 -10.87 -25.70
C ALA A 145 -9.33 -12.23 -26.36
N GLY A 146 -8.81 -13.32 -25.80
CA GLY A 146 -9.10 -14.68 -26.21
C GLY A 146 -10.57 -15.05 -26.03
N ALA A 147 -11.15 -14.71 -24.87
CA ALA A 147 -12.56 -14.99 -24.56
C ALA A 147 -13.55 -14.23 -25.46
N ILE A 148 -13.15 -13.11 -26.06
CA ILE A 148 -13.95 -12.39 -27.06
C ILE A 148 -13.72 -12.98 -28.46
N ALA A 149 -12.49 -13.35 -28.80
CA ALA A 149 -12.15 -13.91 -30.09
C ALA A 149 -12.76 -15.30 -30.31
N THR A 150 -12.79 -16.15 -29.28
CA THR A 150 -13.31 -17.53 -29.39
C THR A 150 -14.78 -17.57 -29.82
N PRO A 151 -15.75 -16.82 -29.24
CA PRO A 151 -17.11 -16.79 -29.74
C PRO A 151 -17.24 -16.34 -31.20
N VAL A 152 -16.42 -15.38 -31.62
CA VAL A 152 -16.40 -14.93 -33.02
C VAL A 152 -15.97 -16.07 -33.94
N GLY A 153 -14.88 -16.77 -33.57
CA GLY A 153 -14.42 -17.96 -34.31
C GLY A 153 -15.46 -19.08 -34.32
N LEU A 154 -16.11 -19.34 -33.20
CA LEU A 154 -17.19 -20.33 -33.09
C LEU A 154 -18.39 -19.97 -33.97
N LEU A 155 -18.82 -18.70 -33.99
CA LEU A 155 -19.90 -18.24 -34.86
C LEU A 155 -19.55 -18.45 -36.36
N LEU A 156 -18.31 -18.19 -36.75
CA LEU A 156 -17.85 -18.49 -38.12
C LEU A 156 -17.93 -19.98 -38.42
N LEU A 157 -17.50 -20.83 -37.49
CA LEU A 157 -17.59 -22.28 -37.66
C LEU A 157 -19.06 -22.76 -37.74
N LEU A 158 -19.98 -22.21 -36.94
CA LEU A 158 -21.40 -22.52 -36.99
C LEU A 158 -22.00 -22.31 -38.38
N VAL A 159 -21.61 -21.23 -39.06
CA VAL A 159 -22.08 -20.93 -40.43
C VAL A 159 -21.50 -21.89 -41.45
N ILE A 160 -20.23 -22.33 -41.29
CA ILE A 160 -19.51 -23.21 -42.25
C ILE A 160 -20.01 -24.66 -42.18
N PHE A 161 -20.32 -25.17 -40.97
CA PHE A 161 -20.66 -26.59 -40.79
C PHE A 161 -22.14 -26.87 -41.02
N ASP A 162 -22.97 -26.55 -40.04
CA ASP A 162 -24.43 -26.75 -40.14
C ASP A 162 -25.11 -25.58 -39.44
N TRP A 163 -25.61 -24.64 -40.21
CA TRP A 163 -26.25 -23.43 -39.68
C TRP A 163 -27.52 -23.70 -38.84
N LYS A 164 -28.24 -24.85 -39.07
CA LYS A 164 -29.44 -25.20 -38.33
C LYS A 164 -29.06 -25.69 -36.90
N LEU A 165 -28.13 -26.64 -36.81
CA LEU A 165 -27.61 -27.10 -35.53
C LEU A 165 -26.90 -25.97 -34.79
N GLY A 166 -26.16 -25.13 -35.55
CA GLY A 166 -25.51 -23.94 -34.99
C GLY A 166 -26.48 -22.96 -34.37
N LEU A 167 -27.53 -22.54 -35.06
CA LEU A 167 -28.54 -21.64 -34.52
C LEU A 167 -29.26 -22.23 -33.29
N LEU A 168 -29.55 -23.53 -33.30
CA LEU A 168 -30.19 -24.20 -32.17
C LEU A 168 -29.25 -24.24 -30.94
N SER A 169 -27.94 -24.42 -31.13
CA SER A 169 -26.98 -24.37 -30.05
C SER A 169 -26.89 -23.00 -29.38
N LEU A 170 -27.19 -21.91 -30.10
CA LEU A 170 -27.20 -20.54 -29.58
C LEU A 170 -28.42 -20.24 -28.70
N VAL A 171 -29.52 -20.99 -28.82
CA VAL A 171 -30.75 -20.74 -28.04
C VAL A 171 -30.48 -20.80 -26.53
N PRO A 172 -29.91 -21.89 -25.98
CA PRO A 172 -29.56 -21.93 -24.56
C PRO A 172 -28.55 -20.85 -24.16
N VAL A 173 -27.62 -20.49 -25.04
CA VAL A 173 -26.62 -19.44 -24.82
C VAL A 173 -27.28 -18.08 -24.62
N VAL A 174 -28.24 -17.70 -25.48
CA VAL A 174 -28.98 -16.43 -25.37
C VAL A 174 -29.73 -16.37 -24.03
N PHE A 175 -30.43 -17.44 -23.66
CA PHE A 175 -31.13 -17.50 -22.38
C PHE A 175 -30.16 -17.44 -21.19
N ALA A 176 -28.99 -18.10 -21.28
CA ALA A 176 -27.95 -18.00 -20.26
C ALA A 176 -27.45 -16.57 -20.09
N PHE A 177 -27.23 -15.83 -21.18
CA PHE A 177 -26.86 -14.41 -21.12
C PHE A 177 -27.95 -13.51 -20.53
N LEU A 178 -29.22 -13.78 -20.79
CA LEU A 178 -30.35 -13.06 -20.18
C LEU A 178 -30.36 -13.25 -18.65
N ILE A 179 -30.12 -14.49 -18.20
CA ILE A 179 -30.00 -14.80 -16.76
C ILE A 179 -28.75 -14.12 -16.16
N MET A 180 -27.63 -14.12 -16.87
CA MET A 180 -26.40 -13.41 -16.43
C MET A 180 -26.67 -11.92 -16.27
N GLY A 181 -27.48 -11.30 -17.12
CA GLY A 181 -27.90 -9.90 -16.97
C GLY A 181 -28.58 -9.60 -15.63
N ALA A 182 -29.34 -10.56 -15.08
CA ALA A 182 -29.96 -10.43 -13.77
C ALA A 182 -28.91 -10.42 -12.61
N MET A 183 -27.75 -11.02 -12.82
CA MET A 183 -26.64 -11.04 -11.82
C MET A 183 -25.88 -9.71 -11.74
N THR A 184 -26.09 -8.78 -12.69
CA THR A 184 -25.38 -7.49 -12.77
C THR A 184 -26.21 -6.29 -12.31
N GLY A 185 -27.41 -6.52 -11.78
CA GLY A 185 -28.33 -5.49 -11.34
C GLY A 185 -27.88 -4.72 -10.09
N GLN A 186 -28.52 -3.57 -9.82
CA GLN A 186 -28.20 -2.73 -8.66
C GLN A 186 -28.33 -3.47 -7.33
N ARG A 187 -29.35 -4.31 -7.18
CA ARG A 187 -29.57 -5.15 -5.99
C ARG A 187 -28.38 -6.07 -5.68
N MET A 188 -27.75 -6.63 -6.72
CA MET A 188 -26.56 -7.46 -6.56
C MET A 188 -25.35 -6.65 -6.13
N LYS A 189 -25.17 -5.45 -6.72
CA LYS A 189 -24.10 -4.52 -6.33
C LYS A 189 -24.21 -4.11 -4.86
N ASP A 190 -25.41 -3.81 -4.40
CA ASP A 190 -25.65 -3.42 -3.01
C ASP A 190 -25.28 -4.57 -2.04
N LYS A 191 -25.68 -5.80 -2.36
CA LYS A 191 -25.31 -6.99 -1.55
C LYS A 191 -23.82 -7.29 -1.59
N MET A 192 -23.18 -7.12 -2.73
CA MET A 192 -21.72 -7.26 -2.85
C MET A 192 -21.00 -6.21 -2.02
N THR A 193 -21.49 -4.98 -2.01
CA THR A 193 -20.91 -3.90 -1.19
C THR A 193 -21.01 -4.23 0.30
N GLU A 194 -22.17 -4.68 0.77
CA GLU A 194 -22.36 -5.08 2.18
C GLU A 194 -21.49 -6.29 2.56
N TYR A 195 -21.35 -7.26 1.66
CA TYR A 195 -20.43 -8.39 1.83
C TYR A 195 -18.98 -7.92 2.00
N GLN A 196 -18.52 -7.00 1.11
CA GLN A 196 -17.16 -6.44 1.18
C GLN A 196 -16.93 -5.62 2.45
N ASN A 197 -17.91 -4.81 2.85
CA ASN A 197 -17.84 -4.02 4.10
C ASN A 197 -17.74 -4.95 5.33
N ALA A 198 -18.53 -6.01 5.36
CA ALA A 198 -18.49 -6.99 6.46
C ALA A 198 -17.17 -7.78 6.51
N LEU A 199 -16.56 -8.09 5.35
CA LEU A 199 -15.25 -8.73 5.24
C LEU A 199 -14.14 -7.79 5.76
N GLU A 200 -14.19 -6.51 5.41
CA GLU A 200 -13.22 -5.50 5.86
C GLU A 200 -13.31 -5.30 7.37
N GLU A 201 -14.53 -5.19 7.93
CA GLU A 201 -14.76 -5.09 9.37
C GLU A 201 -14.22 -6.32 10.11
N MET A 202 -14.55 -7.53 9.64
CA MET A 202 -14.04 -8.77 10.23
C MET A 202 -12.51 -8.85 10.19
N SER A 203 -11.90 -8.45 9.08
CA SER A 203 -10.44 -8.45 8.92
C SER A 203 -9.77 -7.45 9.88
N SER A 204 -10.37 -6.28 10.07
CA SER A 204 -9.87 -5.25 11.00
C SER A 204 -9.94 -5.74 12.45
N GLU A 205 -11.07 -6.31 12.87
CA GLU A 205 -11.25 -6.88 14.21
C GLU A 205 -10.31 -8.07 14.46
N ALA A 206 -10.03 -8.89 13.43
CA ALA A 206 -9.06 -9.98 13.53
C ALA A 206 -7.64 -9.47 13.82
N VAL A 207 -7.21 -8.43 13.13
CA VAL A 207 -5.89 -7.80 13.36
C VAL A 207 -5.80 -7.21 14.75
N GLU A 208 -6.86 -6.50 15.21
CA GLU A 208 -6.91 -5.93 16.55
C GLU A 208 -6.87 -7.03 17.63
N TYR A 209 -7.62 -8.11 17.42
CA TYR A 209 -7.60 -9.27 18.31
C TYR A 209 -6.21 -9.89 18.43
N VAL A 210 -5.52 -10.16 17.30
CA VAL A 210 -4.18 -10.73 17.30
C VAL A 210 -3.17 -9.82 18.02
N ARG A 211 -3.26 -8.50 17.81
CA ARG A 211 -2.42 -7.52 18.53
C ARG A 211 -2.71 -7.49 20.02
N GLY A 212 -3.95 -7.72 20.43
CA GLY A 212 -4.40 -7.75 21.82
C GLY A 212 -4.12 -9.07 22.56
N ILE A 213 -3.72 -10.15 21.88
CA ILE A 213 -3.49 -11.49 22.50
C ILE A 213 -2.56 -11.42 23.73
N PRO A 214 -1.41 -10.70 23.73
CA PRO A 214 -0.56 -10.61 24.91
C PRO A 214 -1.31 -10.02 26.11
N VAL A 215 -2.10 -8.96 25.91
CA VAL A 215 -2.90 -8.31 26.96
C VAL A 215 -3.98 -9.27 27.48
N VAL A 216 -4.71 -9.91 26.57
CA VAL A 216 -5.76 -10.88 26.92
C VAL A 216 -5.19 -12.04 27.74
N LYS A 217 -4.03 -12.59 27.36
CA LYS A 217 -3.35 -13.65 28.09
C LYS A 217 -2.88 -13.21 29.48
N THR A 218 -2.31 -12.00 29.57
CA THR A 218 -1.77 -11.49 30.85
C THR A 218 -2.87 -11.24 31.87
N PHE A 219 -4.03 -10.75 31.43
CA PHE A 219 -5.14 -10.39 32.32
C PHE A 219 -6.24 -11.47 32.40
N GLY A 220 -6.06 -12.63 31.79
CA GLY A 220 -6.98 -13.75 31.86
C GLY A 220 -8.38 -13.49 31.27
N GLN A 221 -8.55 -12.40 30.52
CA GLN A 221 -9.84 -11.97 29.97
C GLN A 221 -10.02 -12.45 28.53
N SER A 222 -10.51 -13.65 28.35
CA SER A 222 -10.75 -14.22 27.01
C SER A 222 -12.04 -13.75 26.33
N VAL A 223 -13.00 -13.17 27.06
CA VAL A 223 -14.41 -13.10 26.59
C VAL A 223 -14.80 -11.75 25.95
N PHE A 224 -14.26 -10.61 26.38
CA PHE A 224 -14.73 -9.30 25.90
C PHE A 224 -14.15 -8.91 24.53
N SER A 225 -12.86 -9.13 24.30
CA SER A 225 -12.22 -8.86 23.00
C SER A 225 -12.74 -9.81 21.91
N PHE A 226 -13.02 -11.06 22.28
CA PHE A 226 -13.57 -12.08 21.40
C PHE A 226 -15.02 -11.77 20.95
N LYS A 227 -15.83 -11.09 21.77
CA LYS A 227 -17.22 -10.79 21.44
C LYS A 227 -17.37 -9.86 20.24
N ARG A 228 -16.52 -8.85 20.09
CA ARG A 228 -16.53 -7.95 18.94
C ARG A 228 -16.15 -8.72 17.67
N PHE A 229 -15.05 -9.46 17.70
CA PHE A 229 -14.62 -10.30 16.59
C PHE A 229 -15.67 -11.37 16.24
N GLN A 230 -16.26 -12.03 17.22
CA GLN A 230 -17.36 -12.99 17.00
C GLN A 230 -18.58 -12.32 16.34
N THR A 231 -18.90 -11.09 16.72
CA THR A 231 -20.00 -10.33 16.11
C THR A 231 -19.70 -9.98 14.65
N SER A 232 -18.46 -9.57 14.35
CA SER A 232 -18.05 -9.28 12.97
C SER A 232 -18.05 -10.54 12.09
N ILE A 233 -17.64 -11.70 12.63
CA ILE A 233 -17.74 -13.01 11.94
C ILE A 233 -19.21 -13.32 11.61
N LYS A 234 -20.14 -13.17 12.56
CA LYS A 234 -21.58 -13.41 12.33
C LYS A 234 -22.17 -12.43 11.31
N LYS A 235 -21.71 -11.18 11.33
CA LYS A 235 -22.12 -10.19 10.33
C LYS A 235 -21.63 -10.57 8.94
N TYR A 236 -20.36 -10.98 8.81
CA TYR A 236 -19.78 -11.48 7.56
C TYR A 236 -20.51 -12.74 7.08
N GLU A 237 -20.77 -13.72 7.95
CA GLU A 237 -21.56 -14.93 7.65
C GLU A 237 -22.94 -14.56 7.09
N LYS A 238 -23.67 -13.67 7.76
CA LYS A 238 -24.99 -13.21 7.33
C LYS A 238 -24.96 -12.64 5.91
N TRP A 239 -24.01 -11.76 5.62
CA TRP A 239 -23.90 -11.12 4.29
C TRP A 239 -23.38 -12.09 3.23
N THR A 240 -22.47 -13.01 3.59
CA THR A 240 -22.01 -14.09 2.71
C THR A 240 -23.17 -14.97 2.29
N ILE A 241 -23.98 -15.42 3.23
CA ILE A 241 -25.17 -16.24 2.96
C ILE A 241 -26.17 -15.45 2.10
N ALA A 242 -26.41 -14.18 2.43
CA ALA A 242 -27.35 -13.34 1.67
C ALA A 242 -26.89 -13.13 0.21
N TYR A 243 -25.60 -12.87 0.00
CA TYR A 243 -25.01 -12.74 -1.32
C TYR A 243 -25.04 -14.05 -2.11
N THR A 244 -24.63 -15.16 -1.48
CA THR A 244 -24.63 -16.48 -2.11
C THR A 244 -26.04 -16.95 -2.50
N LYS A 245 -27.04 -16.72 -1.63
CA LYS A 245 -28.45 -17.07 -1.94
C LYS A 245 -29.00 -16.27 -3.12
N GLU A 246 -28.61 -14.99 -3.25
CA GLU A 246 -29.04 -14.16 -4.39
C GLU A 246 -28.43 -14.64 -5.70
N LEU A 247 -27.15 -15.08 -5.67
CA LEU A 247 -26.44 -15.62 -6.83
C LEU A 247 -26.85 -17.04 -7.20
N MET A 248 -27.31 -17.83 -6.24
CA MET A 248 -27.50 -19.28 -6.39
C MET A 248 -28.40 -19.64 -7.57
N TRP A 249 -29.60 -19.08 -7.63
CA TRP A 249 -30.55 -19.46 -8.68
C TRP A 249 -30.14 -18.95 -10.07
N PRO A 250 -29.70 -17.71 -10.26
CA PRO A 250 -29.16 -17.26 -11.54
C PRO A 250 -27.94 -18.10 -11.97
N MET A 251 -27.04 -18.46 -11.06
CA MET A 251 -25.85 -19.25 -11.38
C MET A 251 -26.18 -20.69 -11.75
N VAL A 252 -27.10 -21.32 -11.02
CA VAL A 252 -27.64 -22.65 -11.38
C VAL A 252 -28.32 -22.60 -12.73
N GLY A 253 -29.20 -21.60 -12.97
CA GLY A 253 -29.88 -21.44 -14.25
C GLY A 253 -28.92 -21.24 -15.42
N PHE A 254 -27.90 -20.36 -15.25
CA PHE A 254 -26.86 -20.14 -16.24
C PHE A 254 -26.10 -21.42 -16.57
N THR A 255 -25.61 -22.12 -15.54
CA THR A 255 -24.84 -23.36 -15.70
C THR A 255 -25.68 -24.47 -16.33
N THR A 256 -26.95 -24.61 -15.92
CA THR A 256 -27.87 -25.59 -16.47
C THR A 256 -28.15 -25.33 -17.94
N LEU A 257 -28.43 -24.07 -18.33
CA LEU A 257 -28.69 -23.70 -19.72
C LEU A 257 -27.47 -23.92 -20.62
N ILE A 258 -26.27 -23.58 -20.16
CA ILE A 258 -25.06 -23.83 -20.96
C ILE A 258 -24.84 -25.33 -21.16
N ASN A 259 -25.04 -26.16 -20.14
CA ASN A 259 -24.93 -27.61 -20.27
C ASN A 259 -26.11 -28.25 -21.05
N ALA A 260 -27.25 -27.57 -21.10
CA ALA A 260 -28.40 -28.00 -21.91
C ALA A 260 -28.15 -27.93 -23.42
N ILE A 261 -27.09 -27.26 -23.88
CA ILE A 261 -26.68 -27.23 -25.28
C ILE A 261 -26.56 -28.66 -25.84
N PHE A 262 -25.96 -29.58 -25.08
CA PHE A 262 -25.87 -31.00 -25.47
C PHE A 262 -27.23 -31.64 -25.72
N ALA A 263 -28.17 -31.43 -24.81
CA ALA A 263 -29.51 -32.01 -24.92
C ALA A 263 -30.26 -31.42 -26.12
N VAL A 264 -30.14 -30.11 -26.35
CA VAL A 264 -30.75 -29.41 -27.49
C VAL A 264 -30.17 -29.94 -28.80
N LEU A 265 -28.85 -30.12 -28.90
CA LEU A 265 -28.19 -30.64 -30.10
C LEU A 265 -28.58 -32.08 -30.39
N ILE A 266 -28.63 -32.95 -29.39
CA ILE A 266 -29.06 -34.34 -29.56
C ILE A 266 -30.54 -34.40 -30.00
N GLY A 267 -31.42 -33.64 -29.34
CA GLY A 267 -32.83 -33.54 -29.73
C GLY A 267 -33.03 -33.01 -31.14
N ALA A 268 -32.25 -31.97 -31.54
CA ALA A 268 -32.30 -31.40 -32.89
C ALA A 268 -31.81 -32.41 -33.95
N ALA A 269 -30.72 -33.11 -33.69
CA ALA A 269 -30.20 -34.11 -34.61
C ALA A 269 -31.18 -35.26 -34.80
N TYR A 270 -31.84 -35.72 -33.72
CA TYR A 270 -32.92 -36.72 -33.83
C TYR A 270 -34.10 -36.19 -34.67
N TRP A 271 -34.50 -34.92 -34.48
CA TRP A 271 -35.59 -34.32 -35.22
C TRP A 271 -35.27 -34.12 -36.70
N PHE A 272 -34.08 -33.69 -37.04
CA PHE A 272 -33.68 -33.38 -38.44
C PHE A 272 -33.11 -34.61 -39.20
N GLY A 273 -32.47 -35.54 -38.51
CA GLY A 273 -31.74 -36.65 -39.14
C GLY A 273 -32.26 -38.06 -38.74
N GLY A 274 -33.06 -38.19 -37.68
CA GLY A 274 -33.41 -39.47 -37.11
C GLY A 274 -34.30 -40.37 -37.95
N ALA A 275 -35.01 -39.83 -38.96
CA ALA A 275 -35.84 -40.61 -39.89
C ALA A 275 -35.06 -40.99 -41.19
N SER A 276 -33.98 -40.33 -41.53
CA SER A 276 -33.26 -40.52 -42.82
C SER A 276 -31.93 -41.30 -42.69
N GLY A 277 -31.39 -41.43 -41.47
CA GLY A 277 -30.09 -42.11 -41.20
C GLY A 277 -28.92 -41.41 -41.93
N ASP A 278 -29.01 -40.12 -42.18
CA ASP A 278 -28.03 -39.37 -42.92
C ASP A 278 -26.69 -39.28 -42.15
N PRO A 279 -25.59 -39.85 -42.68
CA PRO A 279 -24.28 -39.80 -42.03
C PRO A 279 -23.77 -38.39 -41.82
N GLU A 280 -24.14 -37.42 -42.67
CA GLU A 280 -23.67 -36.04 -42.59
C GLU A 280 -24.23 -35.34 -41.34
N VAL A 281 -25.49 -35.58 -41.01
CA VAL A 281 -26.10 -35.04 -39.76
C VAL A 281 -25.41 -35.58 -38.53
N LEU A 282 -25.02 -36.92 -38.54
CA LEU A 282 -24.29 -37.52 -37.44
C LEU A 282 -22.91 -36.92 -37.28
N ILE A 283 -22.17 -36.72 -38.36
CA ILE A 283 -20.82 -36.14 -38.37
C ILE A 283 -20.86 -34.69 -37.83
N ASN A 284 -21.83 -33.90 -38.27
CA ASN A 284 -22.01 -32.51 -37.81
C ASN A 284 -22.41 -32.46 -36.33
N LEU A 285 -23.30 -33.37 -35.90
CA LEU A 285 -23.63 -33.48 -34.46
C LEU A 285 -22.39 -33.80 -33.60
N LEU A 286 -21.56 -34.75 -34.04
CA LEU A 286 -20.31 -35.08 -33.33
C LEU A 286 -19.36 -33.89 -33.23
N PHE A 287 -19.25 -33.07 -34.28
CA PHE A 287 -18.49 -31.84 -34.24
C PHE A 287 -18.99 -30.87 -33.17
N TYR A 288 -20.30 -30.62 -33.13
CA TYR A 288 -20.91 -29.74 -32.13
C TYR A 288 -20.74 -30.26 -30.70
N ILE A 289 -20.83 -31.58 -30.50
CA ILE A 289 -20.57 -32.20 -29.17
C ILE A 289 -19.14 -31.96 -28.72
N ILE A 290 -18.14 -32.11 -29.60
CA ILE A 290 -16.74 -31.95 -29.27
C ILE A 290 -16.38 -30.49 -29.00
N ILE A 291 -16.99 -29.53 -29.70
CA ILE A 291 -16.67 -28.10 -29.55
C ILE A 291 -17.44 -27.44 -28.39
N THR A 292 -18.54 -28.02 -27.93
CA THR A 292 -19.37 -27.46 -26.84
C THR A 292 -18.60 -27.17 -25.54
N PRO A 293 -17.66 -28.02 -25.06
CA PRO A 293 -16.83 -27.69 -23.88
C PRO A 293 -16.04 -26.38 -24.02
N VAL A 294 -15.54 -26.07 -25.24
CA VAL A 294 -14.83 -24.82 -25.52
C VAL A 294 -15.77 -23.62 -25.33
N LEU A 295 -17.00 -23.75 -25.79
CA LEU A 295 -18.03 -22.72 -25.65
C LEU A 295 -18.37 -22.52 -24.17
N THR A 296 -18.58 -23.60 -23.43
CA THR A 296 -18.90 -23.57 -21.99
C THR A 296 -17.80 -22.89 -21.17
N VAL A 297 -16.53 -23.25 -21.38
CA VAL A 297 -15.39 -22.65 -20.69
C VAL A 297 -15.25 -21.17 -21.05
N THR A 298 -15.42 -20.80 -22.32
CA THR A 298 -15.31 -19.40 -22.78
C THR A 298 -16.40 -18.52 -22.18
N LEU A 299 -17.65 -18.99 -22.15
CA LEU A 299 -18.78 -18.27 -21.54
C LEU A 299 -18.57 -18.10 -20.03
N GLY A 300 -18.01 -19.12 -19.35
CA GLY A 300 -17.61 -19.04 -17.95
C GLY A 300 -16.57 -17.94 -17.72
N LYS A 301 -15.52 -17.86 -18.55
CA LYS A 301 -14.50 -16.79 -18.45
C LYS A 301 -15.10 -15.39 -18.63
N ILE A 302 -16.06 -15.21 -19.52
CA ILE A 302 -16.78 -13.93 -19.73
C ILE A 302 -17.58 -13.57 -18.48
N MET A 303 -18.29 -14.54 -17.90
CA MET A 303 -19.12 -14.34 -16.70
C MET A 303 -18.29 -13.85 -15.51
N TYR A 304 -17.19 -14.53 -15.17
CA TYR A 304 -16.33 -14.17 -14.05
C TYR A 304 -15.41 -12.95 -14.32
N GLY A 305 -15.25 -12.54 -15.57
CA GLY A 305 -14.35 -11.44 -15.95
C GLY A 305 -14.75 -10.05 -15.44
N GLY A 306 -15.99 -9.87 -14.95
CA GLY A 306 -16.49 -8.60 -14.41
C GLY A 306 -15.96 -8.24 -13.01
N GLU A 307 -15.84 -9.23 -12.13
CA GLU A 307 -15.42 -9.04 -10.74
C GLU A 307 -14.00 -8.45 -10.62
N ASN A 308 -13.09 -8.97 -11.40
CA ASN A 308 -11.68 -8.55 -11.40
C ASN A 308 -11.47 -7.10 -11.85
N ARG A 309 -12.35 -6.58 -12.71
CA ARG A 309 -12.31 -5.17 -13.11
C ARG A 309 -12.62 -4.24 -11.93
N MET A 310 -13.57 -4.62 -11.07
CA MET A 310 -13.93 -3.83 -9.89
C MET A 310 -12.76 -3.74 -8.90
N ILE A 311 -11.99 -4.82 -8.72
CA ILE A 311 -10.79 -4.84 -7.86
C ILE A 311 -9.75 -3.83 -8.35
N VAL A 312 -9.50 -3.78 -9.65
CA VAL A 312 -8.52 -2.84 -10.23
C VAL A 312 -9.03 -1.39 -10.18
N GLU A 313 -10.32 -1.17 -10.39
CA GLU A 313 -10.92 0.16 -10.28
C GLU A 313 -10.80 0.69 -8.83
N ASP A 314 -11.01 -0.15 -7.82
CA ASP A 314 -10.79 0.21 -6.41
C ASP A 314 -9.29 0.45 -6.12
N ALA A 315 -8.41 -0.41 -6.62
CA ALA A 315 -6.96 -0.25 -6.49
C ALA A 315 -6.47 1.09 -7.06
N LEU A 316 -6.91 1.46 -8.26
CA LEU A 316 -6.59 2.75 -8.87
C LEU A 316 -7.19 3.91 -8.08
N LYS A 317 -8.42 3.79 -7.58
CA LYS A 317 -9.05 4.82 -6.76
C LYS A 317 -8.26 5.08 -5.46
N ARG A 318 -7.76 4.03 -4.80
CA ARG A 318 -6.91 4.16 -3.61
C ARG A 318 -5.56 4.81 -3.95
N THR A 319 -4.96 4.44 -5.06
CA THR A 319 -3.73 5.05 -5.59
C THR A 319 -3.93 6.54 -5.89
N ASP A 320 -5.00 6.88 -6.61
CA ASP A 320 -5.38 8.27 -6.91
C ASP A 320 -5.65 9.08 -5.62
N GLY A 321 -6.22 8.44 -4.60
CA GLY A 321 -6.44 9.06 -3.30
C GLY A 321 -5.15 9.57 -2.64
N ILE A 322 -4.05 8.84 -2.77
CA ILE A 322 -2.72 9.30 -2.33
C ILE A 322 -2.19 10.38 -3.27
N LEU A 323 -2.20 10.13 -4.58
CA LEU A 323 -1.64 11.05 -5.58
C LEU A 323 -2.38 12.40 -5.69
N SER A 324 -3.63 12.46 -5.24
CA SER A 324 -4.41 13.70 -5.18
C SER A 324 -4.08 14.58 -3.98
N ARG A 325 -3.37 14.05 -2.97
CA ARG A 325 -2.89 14.85 -1.83
C ARG A 325 -1.85 15.85 -2.32
N LYS A 326 -2.02 17.08 -1.90
CA LYS A 326 -1.09 18.15 -2.29
C LYS A 326 0.18 18.07 -1.45
N PRO A 327 1.38 18.12 -2.07
CA PRO A 327 2.62 18.31 -1.35
C PRO A 327 2.63 19.70 -0.71
N LEU A 328 3.56 19.90 0.24
CA LEU A 328 3.84 21.26 0.73
C LEU A 328 4.36 22.10 -0.46
N PRO A 329 3.93 23.38 -0.57
CA PRO A 329 4.45 24.27 -1.60
C PRO A 329 5.98 24.33 -1.51
N GLU A 330 6.67 24.16 -2.63
CA GLU A 330 8.14 24.23 -2.68
C GLU A 330 8.56 25.61 -3.20
N ALA A 331 9.56 26.20 -2.56
CA ALA A 331 10.17 27.44 -3.03
C ALA A 331 11.26 27.14 -4.07
N ASP A 332 11.26 27.90 -5.17
CA ASP A 332 12.16 27.63 -6.32
C ASP A 332 13.58 28.19 -6.14
N LYS A 333 13.77 29.14 -5.24
CA LYS A 333 15.04 29.88 -5.12
C LYS A 333 15.62 29.82 -3.71
N GLU A 334 16.89 29.51 -3.60
CA GLU A 334 17.62 29.62 -2.35
C GLU A 334 17.56 31.07 -1.79
N GLN A 335 17.37 31.13 -0.47
CA GLN A 335 17.27 32.39 0.26
C GLN A 335 18.58 32.74 0.94
N ASN A 336 18.89 34.03 0.99
CA ASN A 336 20.05 34.51 1.76
C ASN A 336 19.66 34.69 3.22
N ILE A 337 19.93 33.65 4.04
CA ILE A 337 19.60 33.62 5.46
C ILE A 337 20.76 34.23 6.24
N LYS A 338 20.49 35.32 6.96
CA LYS A 338 21.51 36.11 7.62
C LYS A 338 22.07 35.49 8.90
N ASP A 339 21.20 34.86 9.66
CA ASP A 339 21.48 34.18 10.92
C ASP A 339 20.53 33.00 11.15
N HIS A 340 20.66 32.31 12.26
CA HIS A 340 19.83 31.14 12.59
C HIS A 340 18.87 31.43 13.74
N SER A 341 18.43 32.71 13.88
CA SER A 341 17.35 33.10 14.77
C SER A 341 16.01 32.57 14.28
N ILE A 342 15.08 32.31 15.20
CA ILE A 342 13.76 31.77 14.86
C ILE A 342 12.71 32.71 15.43
N ALA A 343 11.76 33.15 14.59
CA ALA A 343 10.65 33.98 15.00
C ALA A 343 9.31 33.38 14.58
N LEU A 344 8.41 33.22 15.54
CA LEU A 344 7.02 32.82 15.30
C LEU A 344 6.12 34.03 15.50
N GLN A 345 5.29 34.35 14.51
CA GLN A 345 4.43 35.54 14.51
C GLN A 345 2.98 35.12 14.33
N ASN A 346 2.19 35.21 15.41
CA ASN A 346 0.76 34.86 15.47
C ASN A 346 0.45 33.46 14.88
N VAL A 347 1.29 32.47 15.19
CA VAL A 347 1.19 31.13 14.63
C VAL A 347 0.04 30.37 15.24
N SER A 348 -0.92 29.98 14.39
CA SER A 348 -1.98 29.03 14.73
C SER A 348 -1.88 27.78 13.83
N PHE A 349 -2.20 26.62 14.38
CA PHE A 349 -2.16 25.38 13.62
C PHE A 349 -3.25 24.40 14.06
N ARG A 350 -3.91 23.79 13.06
CA ARG A 350 -4.91 22.73 13.23
C ARG A 350 -4.55 21.52 12.38
N TYR A 351 -4.55 20.35 12.99
CA TYR A 351 -4.40 19.10 12.24
C TYR A 351 -5.61 18.84 11.35
N GLU A 352 -5.38 18.20 10.20
CA GLU A 352 -6.46 17.79 9.29
C GLU A 352 -7.45 16.89 10.07
N ASN A 353 -8.75 17.19 9.99
CA ASN A 353 -9.84 16.51 10.70
C ASN A 353 -9.88 16.74 12.24
N ALA A 354 -9.08 17.64 12.82
CA ALA A 354 -9.20 18.00 14.22
C ALA A 354 -10.29 19.06 14.45
N GLY A 355 -11.07 18.90 15.52
CA GLY A 355 -12.14 19.84 15.88
C GLY A 355 -11.65 21.13 16.55
N ARG A 356 -10.37 21.20 16.97
CA ARG A 356 -9.77 22.36 17.65
C ARG A 356 -8.34 22.60 17.18
N ASP A 357 -7.85 23.82 17.41
CA ASP A 357 -6.46 24.17 17.14
C ASP A 357 -5.52 23.42 18.10
N ALA A 358 -4.40 22.96 17.56
CA ALA A 358 -3.30 22.40 18.34
C ALA A 358 -2.36 23.48 18.87
N LEU A 359 -2.30 24.62 18.17
CA LEU A 359 -1.59 25.84 18.58
C LEU A 359 -2.45 27.05 18.22
N HIS A 360 -2.46 28.04 19.11
CA HIS A 360 -3.27 29.24 18.99
C HIS A 360 -2.41 30.50 19.23
N GLN A 361 -2.30 31.37 18.23
CA GLN A 361 -1.66 32.69 18.25
C GLN A 361 -0.28 32.72 18.96
N ILE A 362 0.57 31.73 18.67
CA ILE A 362 1.91 31.64 19.24
C ILE A 362 2.79 32.78 18.72
N ASN A 363 3.38 33.52 19.66
CA ASN A 363 4.43 34.52 19.40
C ASN A 363 5.66 34.13 20.21
N LEU A 364 6.80 33.92 19.52
CA LEU A 364 8.05 33.49 20.16
C LEU A 364 9.25 33.92 19.32
N ASP A 365 10.23 34.55 19.96
CA ASP A 365 11.52 34.85 19.39
C ASP A 365 12.60 34.03 20.10
N ILE A 366 13.47 33.37 19.30
CA ILE A 366 14.62 32.58 19.73
C ILE A 366 15.84 33.17 19.02
N LYS A 367 16.85 33.60 19.78
CA LYS A 367 18.08 34.15 19.21
C LYS A 367 19.00 33.05 18.70
N GLU A 368 19.85 33.37 17.76
CA GLU A 368 20.92 32.47 17.34
C GLU A 368 21.79 32.07 18.53
N GLY A 369 22.04 30.75 18.66
CA GLY A 369 22.79 30.17 19.77
C GLY A 369 22.02 30.04 21.09
N GLU A 370 20.74 30.45 21.17
CA GLU A 370 19.93 30.32 22.38
C GLU A 370 19.45 28.87 22.56
N HIS A 371 19.51 28.37 23.77
CA HIS A 371 18.96 27.07 24.18
C HIS A 371 17.57 27.27 24.79
N VAL A 372 16.53 26.89 24.07
CA VAL A 372 15.12 27.06 24.50
C VAL A 372 14.48 25.71 24.81
N ALA A 373 13.85 25.59 25.95
CA ALA A 373 13.11 24.39 26.34
C ALA A 373 11.59 24.60 26.25
N PHE A 374 10.89 23.65 25.63
CA PHE A 374 9.43 23.58 25.63
C PHE A 374 8.98 22.59 26.70
N VAL A 375 8.24 23.07 27.70
CA VAL A 375 7.70 22.27 28.81
C VAL A 375 6.20 22.45 28.93
N GLY A 376 5.52 21.51 29.57
CA GLY A 376 4.08 21.57 29.77
C GLY A 376 3.43 20.18 29.75
N PRO A 377 2.12 20.10 30.03
CA PRO A 377 1.41 18.82 30.04
C PRO A 377 1.42 18.13 28.67
N SER A 378 1.15 16.82 28.66
CA SER A 378 0.96 16.07 27.43
C SER A 378 -0.22 16.66 26.64
N GLY A 379 -0.07 16.78 25.32
CA GLY A 379 -1.07 17.44 24.46
C GLY A 379 -1.03 18.97 24.47
N GLY A 380 -0.08 19.61 25.18
CA GLY A 380 0.03 21.08 25.25
C GLY A 380 0.56 21.76 23.97
N GLY A 381 0.91 21.02 22.90
CA GLY A 381 1.37 21.57 21.61
C GLY A 381 2.89 21.61 21.40
N LYS A 382 3.70 21.08 22.33
CA LYS A 382 5.18 21.14 22.28
C LYS A 382 5.79 20.56 21.00
N THR A 383 5.49 19.30 20.71
CA THR A 383 6.00 18.61 19.50
C THR A 383 5.43 19.24 18.22
N THR A 384 4.17 19.70 18.26
CA THR A 384 3.55 20.42 17.14
C THR A 384 4.30 21.71 16.82
N LEU A 385 4.66 22.49 17.85
CA LEU A 385 5.41 23.74 17.69
C LEU A 385 6.79 23.50 17.08
N ALA A 386 7.51 22.51 17.58
CA ALA A 386 8.81 22.10 17.02
C ALA A 386 8.70 21.58 15.57
N SER A 387 7.63 20.86 15.26
CA SER A 387 7.36 20.35 13.91
C SER A 387 7.07 21.47 12.90
N LEU A 388 6.44 22.58 13.34
CA LEU A 388 6.22 23.75 12.48
C LEU A 388 7.54 24.50 12.21
N ILE A 389 8.44 24.55 13.17
CA ILE A 389 9.76 25.18 13.00
C ILE A 389 10.58 24.38 11.98
N ALA A 390 10.50 23.05 11.99
CA ALA A 390 11.11 22.18 11.00
C ALA A 390 10.32 22.11 9.67
N ARG A 391 9.20 22.82 9.56
CA ARG A 391 8.28 22.78 8.42
C ARG A 391 7.84 21.36 8.03
N PHE A 392 7.56 20.50 9.01
CA PHE A 392 6.90 19.22 8.75
C PHE A 392 5.42 19.40 8.41
N TYR A 393 4.87 20.58 8.75
CA TYR A 393 3.56 21.11 8.42
C TYR A 393 3.67 22.59 8.11
N ASP A 394 2.75 23.12 7.33
CA ASP A 394 2.58 24.57 7.18
C ASP A 394 1.60 25.10 8.24
N THR A 395 1.81 26.34 8.70
CA THR A 395 0.91 27.02 9.62
C THR A 395 -0.46 27.25 9.00
N THR A 396 -1.53 27.15 9.80
CA THR A 396 -2.89 27.54 9.38
C THR A 396 -3.00 29.05 9.28
N GLU A 397 -2.45 29.76 10.27
CA GLU A 397 -2.35 31.23 10.32
C GLU A 397 -0.99 31.64 10.87
N GLY A 398 -0.59 32.87 10.56
CA GLY A 398 0.72 33.38 10.96
C GLY A 398 1.88 32.79 10.15
N LYS A 399 3.10 33.06 10.61
CA LYS A 399 4.32 32.60 9.93
C LYS A 399 5.44 32.22 10.90
N VAL A 400 6.26 31.30 10.47
CA VAL A 400 7.51 30.91 11.14
C VAL A 400 8.67 31.38 10.27
N CYS A 401 9.60 32.13 10.84
CA CYS A 401 10.74 32.68 10.14
C CYS A 401 12.05 32.13 10.72
N ILE A 402 13.04 31.88 9.86
CA ILE A 402 14.44 31.59 10.23
C ILE A 402 15.32 32.67 9.57
N GLY A 403 16.13 33.37 10.38
CA GLY A 403 16.95 34.47 9.90
C GLY A 403 16.15 35.58 9.19
N GLY A 404 14.90 35.80 9.61
CA GLY A 404 13.97 36.76 9.05
C GLY A 404 13.21 36.32 7.80
N VAL A 405 13.46 35.11 7.25
CA VAL A 405 12.78 34.55 6.07
C VAL A 405 11.74 33.54 6.49
N ASP A 406 10.51 33.64 5.96
CA ASP A 406 9.45 32.65 6.21
C ASP A 406 9.91 31.27 5.72
N VAL A 407 9.74 30.25 6.57
CA VAL A 407 10.13 28.86 6.22
C VAL A 407 9.40 28.33 4.98
N LYS A 408 8.25 28.90 4.61
CA LYS A 408 7.51 28.59 3.38
C LYS A 408 8.24 29.06 2.12
N ASP A 409 9.05 30.12 2.24
CA ASP A 409 9.82 30.71 1.14
C ASP A 409 11.24 30.13 1.04
N ILE A 410 11.62 29.22 1.96
CA ILE A 410 12.90 28.52 1.96
C ILE A 410 12.73 27.17 1.25
N PRO A 411 13.56 26.84 0.23
CA PRO A 411 13.56 25.50 -0.36
C PRO A 411 13.75 24.40 0.69
N SER A 412 13.01 23.30 0.58
CA SER A 412 13.04 22.20 1.57
C SER A 412 14.46 21.65 1.76
N ALA A 413 15.25 21.54 0.69
CA ALA A 413 16.64 21.08 0.78
C ALA A 413 17.50 22.03 1.61
N GLN A 414 17.37 23.36 1.41
CA GLN A 414 18.09 24.37 2.18
C GLN A 414 17.65 24.35 3.64
N LEU A 415 16.34 24.30 3.90
CA LEU A 415 15.79 24.24 5.26
C LEU A 415 16.27 22.99 6.01
N MET A 416 16.22 21.82 5.34
CA MET A 416 16.70 20.57 5.93
C MET A 416 18.21 20.56 6.21
N ASN A 417 19.01 21.32 5.48
CA ASN A 417 20.44 21.48 5.79
C ASN A 417 20.66 22.33 7.05
N MET A 418 19.75 23.24 7.38
CA MET A 418 19.85 24.13 8.55
C MET A 418 19.26 23.53 9.82
N VAL A 419 18.35 22.57 9.72
CA VAL A 419 17.64 21.99 10.87
C VAL A 419 17.98 20.52 11.03
N SER A 420 18.47 20.10 12.20
CA SER A 420 18.54 18.71 12.63
C SER A 420 17.44 18.41 13.63
N PHE A 421 16.72 17.32 13.41
CA PHE A 421 15.67 16.87 14.31
C PHE A 421 16.01 15.47 14.86
N VAL A 422 16.09 15.33 16.19
CA VAL A 422 16.26 14.06 16.88
C VAL A 422 14.93 13.69 17.50
N PHE A 423 14.26 12.69 16.93
CA PHE A 423 12.93 12.24 17.36
C PHE A 423 12.99 11.42 18.64
N GLN A 424 11.91 11.43 19.41
CA GLN A 424 11.70 10.59 20.60
C GLN A 424 11.85 9.10 20.25
N ASP A 425 11.19 8.64 19.19
CA ASP A 425 11.30 7.28 18.66
C ASP A 425 12.41 7.25 17.59
N SER A 426 13.62 6.93 18.03
CA SER A 426 14.81 6.89 17.18
C SER A 426 14.81 5.69 16.25
N LYS A 427 14.20 5.84 15.06
CA LYS A 427 14.12 4.77 14.06
C LYS A 427 15.44 4.59 13.31
N LEU A 428 15.96 3.37 13.37
CA LEU A 428 17.06 2.94 12.52
C LEU A 428 16.51 2.14 11.34
N LEU A 429 17.09 2.34 10.17
CA LEU A 429 16.74 1.58 8.97
C LEU A 429 17.48 0.25 8.96
N LYS A 430 16.92 -0.74 8.27
CA LYS A 430 17.51 -2.07 8.11
C LYS A 430 18.71 -2.03 7.16
N MET A 431 19.80 -1.45 7.65
CA MET A 431 21.09 -1.30 6.98
C MET A 431 22.20 -1.28 8.03
N SER A 432 23.47 -1.17 7.62
CA SER A 432 24.59 -1.11 8.55
C SER A 432 24.50 0.10 9.49
N ILE A 433 25.16 0.05 10.65
CA ILE A 433 25.32 1.23 11.53
C ILE A 433 26.00 2.35 10.76
N TYR A 434 27.06 2.03 10.00
CA TYR A 434 27.77 2.97 9.16
C TYR A 434 26.83 3.73 8.22
N ASP A 435 26.00 3.01 7.45
CA ASP A 435 25.06 3.63 6.51
C ASP A 435 23.95 4.41 7.23
N ASN A 436 23.47 3.92 8.38
CA ASN A 436 22.50 4.64 9.20
C ASN A 436 23.01 6.02 9.63
N VAL A 437 24.27 6.11 10.06
CA VAL A 437 24.87 7.38 10.50
C VAL A 437 25.20 8.26 9.29
N ARG A 438 25.76 7.68 8.21
CA ARG A 438 26.11 8.38 6.97
C ARG A 438 24.91 9.05 6.29
N MET A 439 23.68 8.66 6.59
CA MET A 439 22.48 9.39 6.14
C MET A 439 22.49 10.87 6.55
N GLY A 440 23.20 11.24 7.60
CA GLY A 440 23.37 12.64 8.00
C GLY A 440 24.15 13.50 6.98
N LYS A 441 25.12 12.88 6.29
CA LYS A 441 25.96 13.52 5.26
C LYS A 441 26.40 12.47 4.24
N LYS A 442 25.82 12.48 3.04
CA LYS A 442 26.03 11.46 2.00
C LYS A 442 27.51 11.25 1.62
N ASP A 443 28.25 12.33 1.54
CA ASP A 443 29.64 12.35 1.09
C ASP A 443 30.64 12.25 2.25
N ALA A 444 30.17 11.87 3.47
CA ALA A 444 31.01 11.68 4.64
C ALA A 444 32.01 10.56 4.42
N THR A 445 33.26 10.82 4.81
CA THR A 445 34.31 9.79 4.85
C THR A 445 34.07 8.81 6.01
N ARG A 446 34.77 7.66 5.98
CA ARG A 446 34.66 6.70 7.08
C ARG A 446 35.15 7.28 8.39
N GLU A 447 36.19 8.10 8.35
CA GLU A 447 36.77 8.79 9.49
C GLU A 447 35.77 9.76 10.13
N GLU A 448 35.05 10.57 9.32
CA GLU A 448 34.01 11.49 9.81
C GLU A 448 32.87 10.72 10.50
N VAL A 449 32.45 9.58 9.94
CA VAL A 449 31.40 8.74 10.54
C VAL A 449 31.87 8.15 11.87
N MET A 450 33.12 7.66 11.92
CA MET A 450 33.70 7.10 13.16
C MET A 450 33.88 8.17 14.24
N GLU A 451 34.27 9.38 13.86
CA GLU A 451 34.36 10.51 14.79
C GLU A 451 32.98 10.90 15.35
N ALA A 452 31.95 10.96 14.50
CA ALA A 452 30.57 11.22 14.94
C ALA A 452 30.08 10.14 15.92
N LEU A 453 30.34 8.87 15.64
CA LEU A 453 30.00 7.75 16.51
C LEU A 453 30.73 7.82 17.87
N LYS A 454 32.00 8.18 17.87
CA LYS A 454 32.80 8.36 19.10
C LYS A 454 32.26 9.55 19.92
N ASN A 455 31.97 10.67 19.28
CA ASN A 455 31.40 11.85 19.94
C ASN A 455 30.02 11.58 20.53
N ALA A 456 29.23 10.71 19.89
CA ALA A 456 27.94 10.25 20.37
C ALA A 456 28.01 9.09 21.39
N GLN A 457 29.22 8.76 21.91
CA GLN A 457 29.43 7.70 22.90
C GLN A 457 28.93 6.32 22.43
N CYS A 458 29.18 5.96 21.14
CA CYS A 458 28.71 4.70 20.55
C CYS A 458 29.77 3.58 20.53
N GLU A 459 31.00 3.81 21.07
CA GLU A 459 32.10 2.85 21.00
C GLU A 459 31.76 1.51 21.67
N ASP A 460 31.03 1.53 22.79
CA ASP A 460 30.55 0.34 23.50
C ASP A 460 29.49 -0.45 22.73
N ILE A 461 28.70 0.22 21.89
CA ILE A 461 27.72 -0.42 21.00
C ILE A 461 28.47 -1.19 19.92
N ILE A 462 29.38 -0.49 19.25
CA ILE A 462 30.18 -1.05 18.14
C ILE A 462 30.99 -2.25 18.56
N ALA A 463 31.62 -2.18 19.75
CA ALA A 463 32.46 -3.25 20.28
C ALA A 463 31.70 -4.56 20.61
N LYS A 464 30.38 -4.47 20.81
CA LYS A 464 29.53 -5.65 21.10
C LYS A 464 29.04 -6.36 19.84
N LEU A 465 29.18 -5.73 18.68
CA LEU A 465 28.59 -6.21 17.44
C LEU A 465 29.59 -7.03 16.61
N PRO A 466 29.14 -8.10 15.93
CA PRO A 466 30.03 -9.05 15.26
C PRO A 466 30.89 -8.42 14.16
N ASP A 467 30.29 -7.50 13.37
CA ASP A 467 30.94 -6.80 12.25
C ASP A 467 31.19 -5.31 12.59
N GLY A 468 31.18 -4.94 13.87
CA GLY A 468 31.35 -3.56 14.31
C GLY A 468 30.35 -2.60 13.66
N VAL A 469 30.85 -1.52 13.03
CA VAL A 469 30.02 -0.50 12.37
C VAL A 469 29.32 -1.01 11.10
N ASP A 470 29.80 -2.08 10.49
CA ASP A 470 29.24 -2.67 9.28
C ASP A 470 28.11 -3.67 9.59
N THR A 471 27.82 -3.91 10.87
CA THR A 471 26.71 -4.77 11.30
C THR A 471 25.36 -4.21 10.86
N VAL A 472 24.55 -5.05 10.18
CA VAL A 472 23.21 -4.69 9.70
C VAL A 472 22.19 -4.84 10.84
N ILE A 473 21.54 -3.74 11.20
CA ILE A 473 20.53 -3.69 12.26
C ILE A 473 19.22 -4.33 11.81
N GLY A 474 18.55 -5.06 12.74
CA GLY A 474 17.26 -5.73 12.48
C GLY A 474 17.39 -6.93 11.53
N SER A 475 18.60 -7.43 11.30
CA SER A 475 18.88 -8.64 10.51
C SER A 475 19.40 -9.74 11.44
N GLN A 476 19.00 -10.99 11.21
CA GLN A 476 19.48 -12.16 11.94
C GLN A 476 19.44 -12.03 13.49
N GLY A 477 18.47 -11.25 14.02
CA GLY A 477 18.33 -11.05 15.47
C GLY A 477 19.26 -10.00 16.08
N THR A 478 19.98 -9.21 15.26
CA THR A 478 20.82 -8.11 15.76
C THR A 478 19.93 -6.89 16.04
N TYR A 479 19.76 -6.58 17.32
CA TYR A 479 18.96 -5.45 17.78
C TYR A 479 19.81 -4.57 18.69
N VAL A 480 19.50 -3.27 18.68
CA VAL A 480 20.04 -2.28 19.63
C VAL A 480 18.93 -1.85 20.59
N SER A 481 19.29 -1.54 21.83
CA SER A 481 18.35 -1.01 22.82
C SER A 481 17.85 0.39 22.43
N GLY A 482 16.76 0.87 23.04
CA GLY A 482 16.24 2.22 22.77
C GLY A 482 17.27 3.33 23.01
N GLY A 483 18.05 3.25 24.09
CA GLY A 483 19.13 4.21 24.38
C GLY A 483 20.31 4.13 23.40
N GLU A 484 20.65 2.92 22.92
CA GLU A 484 21.66 2.73 21.88
C GLU A 484 21.19 3.30 20.52
N ALA A 485 19.94 3.02 20.12
CA ALA A 485 19.34 3.60 18.91
C ALA A 485 19.32 5.14 18.96
N GLN A 486 19.08 5.71 20.12
CA GLN A 486 19.10 7.15 20.34
C GLN A 486 20.51 7.73 20.17
N ARG A 487 21.55 7.10 20.76
CA ARG A 487 22.96 7.52 20.56
C ARG A 487 23.37 7.47 19.08
N LEU A 488 22.95 6.45 18.34
CA LEU A 488 23.17 6.35 16.89
C LEU A 488 22.45 7.47 16.13
N SER A 489 21.25 7.87 16.56
CA SER A 489 20.52 9.01 15.96
C SER A 489 21.20 10.36 16.29
N ILE A 490 21.79 10.49 17.48
CA ILE A 490 22.63 11.64 17.86
C ILE A 490 23.89 11.69 16.96
N ALA A 491 24.56 10.55 16.74
CA ALA A 491 25.69 10.47 15.81
C ALA A 491 25.32 10.95 14.40
N ARG A 492 24.14 10.56 13.91
CA ARG A 492 23.59 11.05 12.64
C ARG A 492 23.43 12.58 12.63
N ALA A 493 22.89 13.16 13.71
CA ALA A 493 22.74 14.60 13.85
C ALA A 493 24.08 15.33 13.98
N MET A 494 25.08 14.74 14.68
CA MET A 494 26.44 15.27 14.75
C MET A 494 27.10 15.33 13.38
N LEU A 495 27.00 14.25 12.61
CA LEU A 495 27.58 14.18 11.27
C LEU A 495 26.94 15.21 10.31
N LYS A 496 25.64 15.44 10.45
CA LYS A 496 24.92 16.47 9.69
C LYS A 496 25.36 17.87 10.04
N ASN A 497 25.68 18.13 11.30
CA ASN A 497 26.18 19.39 11.86
C ASN A 497 25.32 20.63 11.50
N ALA A 498 24.01 20.52 11.53
CA ALA A 498 23.11 21.66 11.27
C ALA A 498 23.17 22.70 12.39
N PRO A 499 23.02 24.01 12.06
CA PRO A 499 23.08 25.10 13.05
C PRO A 499 21.88 25.17 14.00
N ILE A 500 20.71 24.67 13.59
CA ILE A 500 19.51 24.57 14.42
C ILE A 500 19.30 23.12 14.79
N LEU A 501 19.13 22.84 16.08
CA LEU A 501 18.94 21.51 16.63
C LEU A 501 17.59 21.44 17.36
N ILE A 502 16.75 20.50 16.97
CA ILE A 502 15.48 20.19 17.66
C ILE A 502 15.58 18.80 18.29
N LEU A 503 15.38 18.71 19.60
CA LEU A 503 15.45 17.49 20.39
C LEU A 503 14.08 17.19 20.97
N ASP A 504 13.45 16.08 20.54
CA ASP A 504 12.18 15.62 21.10
C ASP A 504 12.46 14.48 22.09
N GLU A 505 12.26 14.76 23.37
CA GLU A 505 12.41 13.89 24.54
C GLU A 505 13.47 12.78 24.45
N ALA A 506 14.68 13.15 24.76
CA ALA A 506 15.85 12.33 24.48
C ALA A 506 16.21 11.23 25.53
N THR A 507 15.46 11.07 26.65
CA THR A 507 15.96 10.24 27.78
C THR A 507 14.94 9.30 28.43
N ALA A 508 13.75 9.10 27.87
CA ALA A 508 12.64 8.45 28.57
C ALA A 508 12.82 6.95 28.88
N PHE A 509 13.74 6.25 28.18
CA PHE A 509 13.83 4.78 28.24
C PHE A 509 15.26 4.22 28.50
N ALA A 510 16.21 5.06 28.84
CA ALA A 510 17.56 4.61 29.10
C ALA A 510 17.74 4.18 30.56
N ASP A 511 18.52 3.11 30.79
CA ASP A 511 19.07 2.82 32.11
C ASP A 511 20.03 3.96 32.54
N PRO A 512 20.34 4.13 33.83
CA PRO A 512 21.14 5.25 34.32
C PRO A 512 22.50 5.42 33.60
N ASP A 513 23.15 4.34 33.20
CA ASP A 513 24.44 4.41 32.49
C ASP A 513 24.27 4.93 31.05
N ASN A 514 23.26 4.48 30.36
CA ASN A 514 22.92 4.98 29.04
C ASN A 514 22.41 6.43 29.08
N GLU A 515 21.66 6.83 30.12
CA GLU A 515 21.20 8.19 30.30
C GLU A 515 22.38 9.17 30.43
N ALA A 516 23.40 8.84 31.22
CA ALA A 516 24.59 9.66 31.35
C ALA A 516 25.35 9.84 30.02
N LYS A 517 25.49 8.76 29.22
CA LYS A 517 26.15 8.79 27.92
C LYS A 517 25.33 9.61 26.91
N VAL A 518 24.01 9.46 26.88
CA VAL A 518 23.11 10.24 26.04
C VAL A 518 23.23 11.73 26.38
N GLN A 519 23.24 12.08 27.66
CA GLN A 519 23.39 13.47 28.11
C GLN A 519 24.73 14.08 27.70
N GLN A 520 25.83 13.34 27.81
CA GLN A 520 27.16 13.79 27.34
C GLN A 520 27.17 14.00 25.81
N ALA A 521 26.54 13.09 25.08
CA ALA A 521 26.41 13.23 23.62
C ALA A 521 25.59 14.47 23.25
N PHE A 522 24.51 14.76 23.96
CA PHE A 522 23.72 15.98 23.74
C PHE A 522 24.49 17.24 24.03
N THR A 523 25.20 17.32 25.14
CA THR A 523 26.04 18.48 25.47
C THR A 523 27.03 18.78 24.35
N LYS A 524 27.69 17.75 23.80
CA LYS A 524 28.59 17.94 22.65
C LYS A 524 27.86 18.38 21.39
N LEU A 525 26.69 17.78 21.10
CA LEU A 525 25.90 18.10 19.90
C LEU A 525 25.36 19.53 19.93
N SER A 526 25.00 20.04 21.11
CA SER A 526 24.35 21.35 21.32
C SER A 526 25.34 22.53 21.27
N ALA A 527 26.63 22.28 21.41
CA ALA A 527 27.64 23.32 21.52
C ALA A 527 27.64 24.26 20.30
N GLY A 528 27.43 25.56 20.53
CA GLY A 528 27.46 26.62 19.50
C GLY A 528 26.25 26.61 18.54
N LYS A 529 25.14 25.96 18.89
CA LYS A 529 23.94 25.86 18.05
C LYS A 529 22.74 26.51 18.71
N THR A 530 21.74 26.89 17.88
CA THR A 530 20.41 27.22 18.36
C THR A 530 19.68 25.91 18.68
N VAL A 531 19.27 25.73 19.95
CA VAL A 531 18.71 24.46 20.42
C VAL A 531 17.28 24.63 20.90
N ILE A 532 16.39 23.78 20.40
CA ILE A 532 15.02 23.64 20.87
C ILE A 532 14.88 22.25 21.50
N MET A 533 14.59 22.20 22.80
CA MET A 533 14.42 20.96 23.53
C MET A 533 12.97 20.79 23.95
N ILE A 534 12.32 19.71 23.52
CA ILE A 534 11.03 19.30 24.05
C ILE A 534 11.31 18.39 25.24
N ALA A 535 10.95 18.83 26.45
CA ALA A 535 11.30 18.09 27.65
C ALA A 535 10.07 17.51 28.35
N HIS A 536 10.19 16.24 28.70
CA HIS A 536 9.29 15.53 29.60
C HIS A 536 9.90 15.39 31.02
N ARG A 537 11.23 15.48 31.14
CA ARG A 537 11.94 15.54 32.42
C ARG A 537 12.40 16.98 32.68
N LEU A 538 11.90 17.57 33.76
CA LEU A 538 12.23 18.95 34.10
C LEU A 538 13.69 19.15 34.51
N SER A 539 14.39 18.10 34.94
CA SER A 539 15.83 18.16 35.26
C SER A 539 16.71 18.50 34.05
N SER A 540 16.30 18.15 32.84
CA SER A 540 17.10 18.38 31.64
C SER A 540 17.04 19.83 31.11
N VAL A 541 16.16 20.66 31.66
CA VAL A 541 15.93 22.04 31.18
C VAL A 541 16.38 23.12 32.15
N VAL A 542 16.98 22.74 33.28
CA VAL A 542 17.40 23.67 34.34
C VAL A 542 18.40 24.70 33.81
N ASP A 543 19.31 24.25 32.92
CA ASP A 543 20.38 25.06 32.35
C ASP A 543 20.00 25.73 31.00
N ALA A 544 18.72 25.64 30.57
CA ALA A 544 18.25 26.31 29.38
C ALA A 544 18.23 27.83 29.57
N ASP A 545 18.63 28.59 28.54
CA ASP A 545 18.61 30.07 28.55
C ASP A 545 17.18 30.57 28.71
N SER A 546 16.21 29.84 28.14
CA SER A 546 14.81 30.19 28.19
C SER A 546 13.92 28.94 28.21
N ILE A 547 12.91 28.95 29.05
CA ILE A 547 11.89 27.91 29.16
C ILE A 547 10.53 28.48 28.76
N CYS A 548 9.90 27.89 27.76
CA CYS A 548 8.55 28.21 27.32
C CYS A 548 7.57 27.18 27.90
N VAL A 549 6.61 27.65 28.67
CA VAL A 549 5.57 26.79 29.29
C VAL A 549 4.35 26.76 28.38
N LEU A 550 4.11 25.63 27.71
CA LEU A 550 2.97 25.44 26.82
C LEU A 550 1.82 24.72 27.55
N LYS A 551 0.63 25.23 27.37
CA LYS A 551 -0.62 24.63 27.87
C LYS A 551 -1.75 24.92 26.88
N ASP A 552 -2.53 23.92 26.53
CA ASP A 552 -3.70 24.02 25.65
C ASP A 552 -3.44 24.76 24.31
N GLY A 553 -2.23 24.61 23.76
CA GLY A 553 -1.84 25.22 22.49
C GLY A 553 -1.32 26.66 22.58
N GLU A 554 -1.10 27.20 23.77
CA GLU A 554 -0.61 28.56 24.01
C GLU A 554 0.68 28.56 24.85
N ILE A 555 1.54 29.57 24.66
CA ILE A 555 2.67 29.85 25.56
C ILE A 555 2.15 30.67 26.71
N THR A 556 1.96 30.02 27.86
CA THR A 556 1.43 30.68 29.06
C THR A 556 2.46 31.54 29.77
N LYS A 557 3.73 31.12 29.76
CA LYS A 557 4.86 31.86 30.36
C LYS A 557 6.18 31.53 29.65
N LYS A 558 7.12 32.50 29.62
CA LYS A 558 8.50 32.36 29.20
C LYS A 558 9.43 32.93 30.24
N GLY A 559 10.55 32.28 30.55
CA GLY A 559 11.55 32.76 31.50
C GLY A 559 12.65 31.71 31.76
N THR A 560 13.58 32.03 32.65
CA THR A 560 14.59 31.08 33.14
C THR A 560 14.01 30.16 34.21
N HIS A 561 14.68 29.07 34.52
CA HIS A 561 14.30 28.14 35.59
C HIS A 561 13.98 28.90 36.90
N LYS A 562 14.87 29.80 37.34
CA LYS A 562 14.74 30.58 38.56
C LYS A 562 13.50 31.50 38.54
N THR A 563 13.35 32.29 37.48
CA THR A 563 12.23 33.24 37.38
C THR A 563 10.87 32.53 37.31
N LEU A 564 10.78 31.38 36.66
CA LEU A 564 9.54 30.62 36.56
C LEU A 564 9.16 29.92 37.88
N LEU A 565 10.15 29.56 38.71
CA LEU A 565 9.89 29.04 40.08
C LEU A 565 9.35 30.15 40.99
N GLU A 566 9.97 31.34 40.95
CA GLU A 566 9.54 32.50 41.75
C GLU A 566 8.09 32.95 41.44
N GLN A 567 7.66 32.76 40.20
CA GLN A 567 6.29 33.10 39.76
C GLN A 567 5.18 32.16 40.27
N ASN A 568 5.51 31.07 40.93
CA ASN A 568 4.57 30.07 41.48
C ASN A 568 3.45 29.62 40.50
N GLY A 569 3.79 29.57 39.18
CA GLY A 569 2.87 29.18 38.11
C GLY A 569 2.88 27.69 37.83
N LEU A 570 2.39 27.34 36.63
CA LEU A 570 2.33 25.94 36.16
C LEU A 570 3.71 25.26 36.22
N TYR A 571 4.78 25.94 35.82
CA TYR A 571 6.14 25.39 35.88
C TYR A 571 6.57 25.03 37.31
N ALA A 572 6.35 25.94 38.27
CA ALA A 572 6.68 25.70 39.69
C ALA A 572 5.88 24.50 40.25
N HIS A 573 4.60 24.39 39.87
CA HIS A 573 3.79 23.23 40.27
C HIS A 573 4.36 21.92 39.67
N MET A 574 4.65 21.90 38.36
CA MET A 574 5.25 20.74 37.70
C MET A 574 6.60 20.36 38.32
N TRP A 575 7.46 21.34 38.64
CA TRP A 575 8.73 21.14 39.31
C TRP A 575 8.57 20.53 40.71
N LYS A 576 7.60 21.02 41.50
CA LYS A 576 7.30 20.47 42.81
C LYS A 576 6.85 19.02 42.75
N GLU A 577 5.98 18.69 41.82
CA GLU A 577 5.52 17.30 41.61
C GLU A 577 6.67 16.40 41.12
N TYR A 578 7.52 16.89 40.20
CA TYR A 578 8.72 16.19 39.75
C TYR A 578 9.64 15.87 40.93
N ASN A 579 9.97 16.84 41.79
CA ASN A 579 10.84 16.63 42.96
C ASN A 579 10.22 15.65 43.97
N LYS A 580 8.92 15.68 44.18
CA LYS A 580 8.23 14.67 45.01
C LYS A 580 8.42 13.26 44.44
N SER A 581 8.31 13.09 43.11
CA SER A 581 8.48 11.79 42.47
C SER A 581 9.92 11.26 42.58
N VAL A 582 10.90 12.15 42.45
CA VAL A 582 12.32 11.81 42.57
C VAL A 582 12.73 11.52 44.02
N SER A 583 12.15 12.26 44.99
CA SER A 583 12.41 12.09 46.41
C SER A 583 11.59 10.98 47.06
N TRP A 584 10.65 10.35 46.34
CA TRP A 584 9.82 9.28 46.88
C TRP A 584 10.70 8.01 47.16
N LYS A 585 11.09 7.86 48.40
CA LYS A 585 11.73 6.61 48.92
C LYS A 585 10.59 5.68 49.32
N VAL A 586 10.64 4.45 48.80
CA VAL A 586 9.80 3.37 49.35
C VAL A 586 10.05 3.32 50.84
N GLY A 587 9.03 3.68 51.61
CA GLY A 587 9.13 3.67 53.07
C GLY A 587 9.58 2.28 53.51
N LYS A 588 10.69 2.20 54.26
CA LYS A 588 10.99 1.02 55.05
C LYS A 588 9.80 0.82 55.96
N GLY A 589 9.02 -0.23 55.69
CA GLY A 589 7.97 -0.64 56.63
C GLY A 589 8.63 -0.80 58.01
N GLU A 590 8.22 0.04 58.93
CA GLU A 590 8.47 -0.20 60.34
C GLU A 590 7.81 -1.53 60.69
N LYS A 591 8.65 -2.42 61.26
CA LYS A 591 8.23 -3.69 61.82
C LYS A 591 7.41 -3.48 63.09
#